data_98d0686236d312adffb167067b11642a
#
_entry.id   98d0686236d312adffb167067b11642a
#
_cell.length_a   1.000
_cell.length_b   1.000
_cell.length_c   1.000
_cell.angle_alpha   90.00
_cell.angle_beta   90.00
_cell.angle_gamma   90.00
#
_symmetry.space_group_name_H-M   'P 1'
#
loop_
_entity.id
_entity.type
_entity.pdbx_description
1 polymer ?
#
loop_
_entity_poly.entity_id
_entity_poly.type
_entity_poly.pdbx_seq_one_letter_code
_entity_poly.pdbx_strand_id
1 'polypeptide(L)'
;MNTTMTMQADSYPMGLRYLIILGTLGAFATGIPAVFLPSLVVALTGLSAEAIPAMQQAGAITIGFGVGGVFCLRAANWSEVRITVIASLASFALTTVGAFYYVVLQGVATPGLILILVVAVVMTLGYGYYVWQYAQRGEVI
;
A
#
# COMPACT_ATOMS: atom_id res chain seq x y z
N MET A 1 47.40 1.20 8.93
CA MET A 1 46.55 1.33 7.76
C MET A 1 45.10 1.09 8.24
N ASN A 2 44.42 2.18 8.64
CA ASN A 2 43.01 2.11 9.07
C ASN A 2 42.13 2.33 7.87
N THR A 3 41.65 1.23 7.30
CA THR A 3 40.57 1.30 6.29
C THR A 3 39.28 1.51 7.04
N THR A 4 38.91 2.74 7.29
CA THR A 4 37.55 3.13 7.65
C THR A 4 36.68 2.80 6.43
N MET A 5 36.10 1.59 6.41
CA MET A 5 34.96 1.31 5.56
C MET A 5 33.84 2.25 6.03
N THR A 6 33.72 3.38 5.36
CA THR A 6 32.49 4.16 5.41
C THR A 6 31.43 3.24 4.80
N MET A 7 30.64 2.58 5.64
CA MET A 7 29.36 2.00 5.23
C MET A 7 28.53 3.17 4.69
N GLN A 8 28.62 3.39 3.39
CA GLN A 8 27.71 4.26 2.68
C GLN A 8 26.35 3.57 2.82
N ALA A 9 25.53 4.09 3.74
CA ALA A 9 24.17 3.61 3.90
C ALA A 9 23.49 3.83 2.53
N ASP A 10 23.34 2.75 1.76
CA ASP A 10 22.70 2.82 0.46
C ASP A 10 21.28 3.33 0.64
N SER A 11 21.07 4.57 0.26
CA SER A 11 19.75 5.17 0.26
C SER A 11 18.85 4.35 -0.67
N TYR A 12 17.65 3.99 -0.22
CA TYR A 12 16.74 3.23 -1.06
C TYR A 12 16.33 4.03 -2.32
N PRO A 13 16.03 3.34 -3.45
CA PRO A 13 15.84 3.97 -4.75
C PRO A 13 14.73 5.02 -4.75
N MET A 14 14.94 6.11 -5.50
CA MET A 14 13.96 7.19 -5.64
C MET A 14 12.59 6.69 -6.13
N GLY A 15 12.58 5.69 -7.02
CA GLY A 15 11.34 5.07 -7.50
C GLY A 15 10.53 4.41 -6.38
N LEU A 16 11.17 3.72 -5.44
CA LEU A 16 10.52 3.19 -4.24
C LEU A 16 9.96 4.32 -3.36
N ARG A 17 10.70 5.42 -3.24
CA ARG A 17 10.24 6.60 -2.49
C ARG A 17 8.96 7.19 -3.09
N TYR A 18 8.85 7.27 -4.42
CA TYR A 18 7.61 7.70 -5.08
C TYR A 18 6.45 6.73 -4.83
N LEU A 19 6.68 5.41 -4.85
CA LEU A 19 5.64 4.44 -4.50
C LEU A 19 5.17 4.60 -3.05
N ILE A 20 6.09 4.83 -2.10
CA ILE A 20 5.74 5.08 -0.71
C ILE A 20 4.91 6.37 -0.59
N ILE A 21 5.27 7.45 -1.30
CA ILE A 21 4.48 8.70 -1.31
C ILE A 21 3.08 8.43 -1.85
N LEU A 22 2.95 7.76 -2.99
CA LEU A 22 1.66 7.44 -3.59
C LEU A 22 0.82 6.55 -2.69
N GLY A 23 1.42 5.51 -2.09
CA GLY A 23 0.76 4.64 -1.14
C GLY A 23 0.29 5.39 0.11
N THR A 24 1.11 6.29 0.65
CA THR A 24 0.78 7.13 1.81
C THR A 24 -0.38 8.06 1.51
N LEU A 25 -0.33 8.78 0.39
CA LEU A 25 -1.41 9.68 -0.03
C LEU A 25 -2.69 8.91 -0.30
N GLY A 26 -2.59 7.77 -0.99
CA GLY A 26 -3.73 6.87 -1.24
C GLY A 26 -4.35 6.34 0.05
N ALA A 27 -3.54 5.96 1.02
CA ALA A 27 -4.00 5.48 2.32
C ALA A 27 -4.80 6.55 3.08
N PHE A 28 -4.34 7.80 3.10
CA PHE A 28 -5.11 8.88 3.72
C PHE A 28 -6.34 9.26 2.88
N ALA A 29 -6.23 9.32 1.55
CA ALA A 29 -7.32 9.67 0.67
C ALA A 29 -8.48 8.66 0.71
N THR A 30 -8.20 7.38 1.00
CA THR A 30 -9.23 6.33 1.12
C THR A 30 -9.61 6.05 2.57
N GLY A 31 -8.65 6.02 3.48
CA GLY A 31 -8.87 5.68 4.88
C GLY A 31 -9.68 6.74 5.63
N ILE A 32 -9.38 8.02 5.44
CA ILE A 32 -10.09 9.11 6.12
C ILE A 32 -11.58 9.13 5.73
N PRO A 33 -11.96 9.12 4.43
CA PRO A 33 -13.38 9.02 4.06
C PRO A 33 -14.04 7.73 4.57
N ALA A 34 -13.34 6.59 4.54
CA ALA A 34 -13.91 5.34 5.01
C ALA A 34 -14.26 5.37 6.52
N VAL A 35 -13.49 6.09 7.34
CA VAL A 35 -13.77 6.25 8.77
C VAL A 35 -14.84 7.30 9.03
N PHE A 36 -14.73 8.48 8.43
CA PHE A 36 -15.54 9.65 8.79
C PHE A 36 -16.74 9.86 7.88
N LEU A 37 -16.73 9.33 6.66
CA LEU A 37 -17.78 9.45 5.64
C LEU A 37 -18.14 8.08 5.03
N PRO A 38 -18.36 7.03 5.86
CA PRO A 38 -18.51 5.66 5.36
C PRO A 38 -19.70 5.50 4.41
N SER A 39 -20.79 6.23 4.62
CA SER A 39 -21.98 6.19 3.74
C SER A 39 -21.66 6.67 2.32
N LEU A 40 -20.75 7.67 2.17
CA LEU A 40 -20.30 8.13 0.88
C LEU A 40 -19.46 7.06 0.17
N VAL A 41 -18.55 6.42 0.91
CA VAL A 41 -17.68 5.36 0.35
C VAL A 41 -18.52 4.15 -0.07
N VAL A 42 -19.48 3.74 0.75
CA VAL A 42 -20.44 2.67 0.42
C VAL A 42 -21.19 3.01 -0.87
N ALA A 43 -21.69 4.23 -1.02
CA ALA A 43 -22.39 4.65 -2.24
C ALA A 43 -21.49 4.62 -3.48
N LEU A 44 -20.22 5.05 -3.36
CA LEU A 44 -19.24 5.05 -4.46
C LEU A 44 -18.77 3.63 -4.86
N THR A 45 -18.72 2.72 -3.90
CA THR A 45 -18.29 1.32 -4.15
C THR A 45 -19.45 0.39 -4.51
N GLY A 46 -20.69 0.83 -4.35
CA GLY A 46 -21.88 0.00 -4.60
C GLY A 46 -22.12 -1.08 -3.54
N LEU A 47 -21.50 -0.94 -2.37
CA LEU A 47 -21.73 -1.85 -1.24
C LEU A 47 -23.04 -1.52 -0.50
N SER A 48 -23.55 -2.48 0.28
CA SER A 48 -24.70 -2.25 1.14
C SER A 48 -24.33 -1.45 2.41
N ALA A 49 -25.31 -0.81 3.04
CA ALA A 49 -25.11 -0.08 4.29
C ALA A 49 -24.63 -0.98 5.44
N GLU A 50 -24.87 -2.27 5.36
CA GLU A 50 -24.40 -3.27 6.34
C GLU A 50 -22.86 -3.38 6.36
N ALA A 51 -22.19 -2.97 5.28
CA ALA A 51 -20.73 -2.95 5.20
C ALA A 51 -20.08 -1.79 5.97
N ILE A 52 -20.84 -0.80 6.45
CA ILE A 52 -20.31 0.40 7.11
C ILE A 52 -19.34 0.07 8.26
N PRO A 53 -19.66 -0.81 9.22
CA PRO A 53 -18.74 -1.10 10.33
C PRO A 53 -17.42 -1.71 9.85
N ALA A 54 -17.49 -2.65 8.92
CA ALA A 54 -16.30 -3.27 8.35
C ALA A 54 -15.44 -2.26 7.55
N MET A 55 -16.11 -1.35 6.84
CA MET A 55 -15.44 -0.29 6.08
C MET A 55 -14.72 0.72 6.98
N GLN A 56 -15.34 1.11 8.09
CA GLN A 56 -14.71 1.99 9.07
C GLN A 56 -13.46 1.34 9.69
N GLN A 57 -13.54 0.06 10.02
CA GLN A 57 -12.40 -0.70 10.53
C GLN A 57 -11.28 -0.80 9.49
N ALA A 58 -11.61 -1.14 8.24
CA ALA A 58 -10.65 -1.16 7.14
C ALA A 58 -10.02 0.22 6.91
N GLY A 59 -10.80 1.28 6.98
CA GLY A 59 -10.34 2.66 6.89
C GLY A 59 -9.34 3.02 7.99
N ALA A 60 -9.60 2.63 9.23
CA ALA A 60 -8.68 2.87 10.34
C ALA A 60 -7.34 2.13 10.15
N ILE A 61 -7.37 0.88 9.70
CA ILE A 61 -6.16 0.11 9.35
C ILE A 61 -5.40 0.80 8.20
N THR A 62 -6.11 1.27 7.20
CA THR A 62 -5.53 1.98 6.04
C THR A 62 -4.84 3.28 6.46
N ILE A 63 -5.44 4.06 7.38
CA ILE A 63 -4.78 5.23 7.98
C ILE A 63 -3.49 4.82 8.69
N GLY A 64 -3.48 3.71 9.44
CA GLY A 64 -2.29 3.16 10.07
C GLY A 64 -1.15 2.90 9.07
N PHE A 65 -1.46 2.32 7.90
CA PHE A 65 -0.48 2.18 6.81
C PHE A 65 0.00 3.54 6.29
N GLY A 66 -0.89 4.53 6.18
CA GLY A 66 -0.52 5.90 5.82
C GLY A 66 0.50 6.51 6.79
N VAL A 67 0.26 6.36 8.09
CA VAL A 67 1.20 6.81 9.14
C VAL A 67 2.55 6.08 9.01
N GLY A 68 2.54 4.75 8.83
CA GLY A 68 3.74 3.96 8.55
C GLY A 68 4.52 4.48 7.34
N GLY A 69 3.81 4.84 6.27
CA GLY A 69 4.39 5.44 5.07
C GLY A 69 5.09 6.78 5.35
N VAL A 70 4.51 7.64 6.20
CA VAL A 70 5.16 8.90 6.62
C VAL A 70 6.49 8.63 7.33
N PHE A 71 6.57 7.62 8.20
CA PHE A 71 7.82 7.23 8.84
C PHE A 71 8.84 6.70 7.81
N CYS A 72 8.39 5.89 6.84
CA CYS A 72 9.27 5.41 5.78
C CYS A 72 9.87 6.54 4.93
N LEU A 73 9.16 7.65 4.73
CA LEU A 73 9.69 8.80 3.98
C LEU A 73 10.83 9.52 4.72
N ARG A 74 10.93 9.33 6.04
CA ARG A 74 12.02 9.86 6.87
C ARG A 74 13.18 8.89 7.02
N ALA A 75 13.01 7.65 6.64
CA ALA A 75 14.03 6.61 6.70
C ALA A 75 15.15 6.89 5.69
N ALA A 76 16.37 6.52 6.06
CA ALA A 76 17.55 6.75 5.23
C ALA A 76 17.87 5.56 4.33
N ASN A 77 17.53 4.33 4.75
CA ASN A 77 17.98 3.10 4.10
C ASN A 77 16.88 2.03 4.01
N TRP A 78 17.14 0.98 3.21
CA TRP A 78 16.22 -0.12 3.00
C TRP A 78 15.83 -0.86 4.29
N SER A 79 16.77 -1.10 5.19
CA SER A 79 16.51 -1.87 6.42
C SER A 79 15.44 -1.24 7.31
N GLU A 80 15.27 0.07 7.25
CA GLU A 80 14.26 0.80 8.01
C GLU A 80 12.87 0.73 7.37
N VAL A 81 12.80 0.62 6.04
CA VAL A 81 11.52 0.62 5.31
C VAL A 81 11.02 -0.78 4.93
N ARG A 82 11.88 -1.79 4.93
CA ARG A 82 11.61 -3.13 4.39
C ARG A 82 10.33 -3.77 4.94
N ILE A 83 10.10 -3.69 6.26
CA ILE A 83 8.94 -4.31 6.89
C ILE A 83 7.65 -3.65 6.37
N THR A 84 7.62 -2.31 6.33
CA THR A 84 6.45 -1.58 5.83
C THR A 84 6.23 -1.83 4.34
N VAL A 85 7.29 -1.92 3.54
CA VAL A 85 7.20 -2.23 2.10
C VAL A 85 6.66 -3.64 1.87
N ILE A 86 7.13 -4.65 2.62
CA ILE A 86 6.64 -6.03 2.53
C ILE A 86 5.18 -6.11 2.98
N ALA A 87 4.82 -5.45 4.09
CA ALA A 87 3.44 -5.40 4.57
C ALA A 87 2.52 -4.70 3.56
N SER A 88 2.98 -3.62 2.93
CA SER A 88 2.24 -2.93 1.87
C SER A 88 2.05 -3.81 0.65
N LEU A 89 3.10 -4.53 0.21
CA LEU A 89 3.01 -5.51 -0.88
C LEU A 89 1.94 -6.56 -0.59
N ALA A 90 1.96 -7.17 0.60
CA ALA A 90 0.97 -8.17 0.99
C ALA A 90 -0.45 -7.60 0.99
N SER A 91 -0.64 -6.39 1.53
CA SER A 91 -1.93 -5.71 1.57
C SER A 91 -2.47 -5.41 0.17
N PHE A 92 -1.64 -4.86 -0.72
CA PHE A 92 -2.06 -4.57 -2.10
C PHE A 92 -2.30 -5.84 -2.91
N ALA A 93 -1.52 -6.90 -2.71
CA ALA A 93 -1.75 -8.19 -3.35
C ALA A 93 -3.10 -8.79 -2.94
N LEU A 94 -3.42 -8.79 -1.65
CA LEU A 94 -4.72 -9.26 -1.15
C LEU A 94 -5.88 -8.37 -1.66
N THR A 95 -5.69 -7.05 -1.70
CA THR A 95 -6.67 -6.11 -2.28
C THR A 95 -6.88 -6.39 -3.77
N THR A 96 -5.82 -6.69 -4.51
CA THR A 96 -5.90 -7.07 -5.93
C THR A 96 -6.74 -8.33 -6.11
N VAL A 97 -6.49 -9.37 -5.32
CA VAL A 97 -7.27 -10.63 -5.37
C VAL A 97 -8.74 -10.38 -5.04
N GLY A 98 -9.02 -9.63 -3.98
CA GLY A 98 -10.39 -9.31 -3.57
C GLY A 98 -11.13 -8.47 -4.61
N ALA A 99 -10.52 -7.40 -5.11
CA ALA A 99 -11.12 -6.55 -6.12
C ALA A 99 -11.34 -7.30 -7.44
N PHE A 100 -10.37 -8.14 -7.86
CA PHE A 100 -10.50 -8.99 -9.04
C PHE A 100 -11.69 -9.96 -8.90
N TYR A 101 -11.84 -10.59 -7.73
CA TYR A 101 -12.97 -11.47 -7.45
C TYR A 101 -14.31 -10.76 -7.66
N TYR A 102 -14.48 -9.57 -7.08
CA TYR A 102 -15.74 -8.83 -7.21
C TYR A 102 -15.97 -8.31 -8.63
N VAL A 103 -14.96 -7.69 -9.25
CA VAL A 103 -15.12 -7.06 -10.56
C VAL A 103 -15.28 -8.10 -11.66
N VAL A 104 -14.45 -9.16 -11.65
CA VAL A 104 -14.40 -10.13 -12.78
C VAL A 104 -15.31 -11.32 -12.54
N LEU A 105 -15.31 -11.91 -11.34
CA LEU A 105 -16.06 -13.14 -11.08
C LEU A 105 -17.49 -12.89 -10.65
N GLN A 106 -17.75 -11.80 -9.91
CA GLN A 106 -19.09 -11.43 -9.48
C GLN A 106 -19.79 -10.42 -10.40
N GLY A 107 -19.06 -9.86 -11.37
CA GLY A 107 -19.60 -8.87 -12.31
C GLY A 107 -19.96 -7.53 -11.69
N VAL A 108 -19.46 -7.21 -10.48
CA VAL A 108 -19.73 -5.95 -9.78
C VAL A 108 -18.71 -4.90 -10.21
N ALA A 109 -18.91 -4.32 -11.37
CA ALA A 109 -17.97 -3.38 -12.00
C ALA A 109 -18.37 -1.91 -11.73
N THR A 110 -18.34 -1.48 -10.46
CA THR A 110 -18.52 -0.05 -10.13
C THR A 110 -17.24 0.74 -10.43
N PRO A 111 -17.34 2.04 -10.79
CA PRO A 111 -16.14 2.87 -11.02
C PRO A 111 -15.16 2.86 -9.86
N GLY A 112 -15.65 2.85 -8.62
CA GLY A 112 -14.83 2.78 -7.42
C GLY A 112 -14.05 1.47 -7.30
N LEU A 113 -14.70 0.33 -7.56
CA LEU A 113 -14.03 -0.99 -7.52
C LEU A 113 -13.02 -1.16 -8.64
N ILE A 114 -13.32 -0.66 -9.84
CA ILE A 114 -12.37 -0.67 -10.96
C ILE A 114 -11.13 0.16 -10.61
N LEU A 115 -11.32 1.36 -10.05
CA LEU A 115 -10.20 2.20 -9.62
C LEU A 115 -9.35 1.52 -8.54
N ILE A 116 -9.99 0.89 -7.54
CA ILE A 116 -9.29 0.13 -6.50
C ILE A 116 -8.47 -1.00 -7.13
N LEU A 117 -9.05 -1.76 -8.06
CA LEU A 117 -8.34 -2.85 -8.74
C LEU A 117 -7.12 -2.34 -9.49
N VAL A 118 -7.26 -1.29 -10.30
CA VAL A 118 -6.14 -0.72 -11.07
C VAL A 118 -5.02 -0.24 -10.15
N VAL A 119 -5.36 0.53 -9.12
CA VAL A 119 -4.37 1.03 -8.14
C VAL A 119 -3.70 -0.13 -7.42
N ALA A 120 -4.46 -1.13 -6.95
CA ALA A 120 -3.90 -2.28 -6.24
C ALA A 120 -2.94 -3.09 -7.11
N VAL A 121 -3.26 -3.32 -8.39
CA VAL A 121 -2.37 -4.00 -9.35
C VAL A 121 -1.07 -3.22 -9.53
N VAL A 122 -1.15 -1.91 -9.81
CA VAL A 122 0.03 -1.06 -10.01
C VAL A 122 0.92 -1.06 -8.77
N MET A 123 0.35 -0.91 -7.58
CA MET A 123 1.10 -0.91 -6.33
C MET A 123 1.70 -2.28 -6.01
N THR A 124 0.97 -3.38 -6.28
CA THR A 124 1.48 -4.75 -6.12
C THR A 124 2.70 -4.99 -7.00
N LEU A 125 2.62 -4.62 -8.27
CA LEU A 125 3.73 -4.77 -9.22
C LEU A 125 4.92 -3.89 -8.81
N GLY A 126 4.66 -2.64 -8.43
CA GLY A 126 5.70 -1.69 -8.02
C GLY A 126 6.44 -2.15 -6.77
N TYR A 127 5.74 -2.45 -5.69
CA TYR A 127 6.37 -2.96 -4.47
C TYR A 127 7.01 -4.35 -4.68
N GLY A 128 6.36 -5.23 -5.45
CA GLY A 128 6.87 -6.55 -5.79
C GLY A 128 8.21 -6.48 -6.52
N TYR A 129 8.35 -5.54 -7.48
CA TYR A 129 9.60 -5.30 -8.18
C TYR A 129 10.74 -4.95 -7.22
N TYR A 130 10.53 -4.02 -6.28
CA TYR A 130 11.58 -3.63 -5.33
C TYR A 130 11.89 -4.73 -4.32
N VAL A 131 10.88 -5.42 -3.77
CA VAL A 131 11.12 -6.56 -2.88
C VAL A 131 11.92 -7.65 -3.60
N TRP A 132 11.59 -7.97 -4.85
CA TRP A 132 12.35 -8.90 -5.67
C TRP A 132 13.79 -8.44 -5.91
N GLN A 133 14.01 -7.15 -6.23
CA GLN A 133 15.33 -6.57 -6.45
C GLN A 133 16.22 -6.69 -5.19
N TYR A 134 15.66 -6.43 -4.00
CA TYR A 134 16.39 -6.58 -2.74
C TYR A 134 16.57 -8.04 -2.32
N ALA A 135 15.64 -8.94 -2.68
CA ALA A 135 15.79 -10.38 -2.50
C ALA A 135 16.99 -10.93 -3.27
N GLN A 136 17.20 -10.46 -4.50
CA GLN A 136 18.37 -10.83 -5.32
C GLN A 136 19.70 -10.41 -4.67
N ARG A 137 19.69 -9.38 -3.82
CA ARG A 137 20.88 -8.91 -3.09
C ARG A 137 21.06 -9.60 -1.73
N GLY A 138 20.13 -10.47 -1.34
CA GLY A 138 20.14 -11.11 -0.01
C GLY A 138 19.76 -10.16 1.14
N GLU A 139 19.06 -9.06 0.87
CA GLU A 139 18.78 -7.99 1.84
C GLU A 139 17.33 -7.99 2.36
N VAL A 140 16.52 -9.02 2.05
CA VAL A 140 15.08 -9.04 2.43
C VAL A 140 14.86 -9.46 3.87
N ILE A 141 15.76 -10.26 4.46
CA ILE A 141 15.64 -10.80 5.82
C ILE A 141 16.67 -10.19 6.74
#